data_8b2e6c6108db0d38571a267469fbb3be
#
_entry.id   8b2e6c6108db0d38571a267469fbb3be
#
_cell.length_a   1.000
_cell.length_b   1.000
_cell.length_c   1.000
_cell.angle_alpha   90.00
_cell.angle_beta   90.00
_cell.angle_gamma   90.00
#
_symmetry.space_group_name_H-M   'P 1'
#
loop_
_entity.id
_entity.type
_entity.pdbx_description
1 polymer ?
#
loop_
_entity_poly.entity_id
_entity_poly.type
_entity_poly.pdbx_seq_one_letter_code
_entity_poly.pdbx_strand_id
1 'polypeptide(L)'
;IIDIMKKESRKRLYTGGIIGPVAAFLYCVGYYHLVLIMNEQYQAWGWICFFVNCLGIICGGAYHSHCAYFGLIGRHAHEESMNEIVKYLGVQKYFVFGLQGIGFLALAVFIVLGWTIMPRWMFCFSPGILFFLAPLTRKLPKGLNIAIGGGWTNWISIIYYALALITMYVYK
;
A
#
# COMPACT_ATOMS: atom_id res chain seq x y z
N ILE A 1 -9.97 -12.46 -10.83
CA ILE A 1 -8.50 -12.57 -10.64
C ILE A 1 -8.04 -14.02 -10.74
N ILE A 2 -8.76 -14.98 -10.16
CA ILE A 2 -8.40 -16.40 -10.15
C ILE A 2 -8.21 -16.91 -11.58
N ASP A 3 -9.16 -16.67 -12.49
CA ASP A 3 -9.11 -17.15 -13.86
C ASP A 3 -7.95 -16.56 -14.68
N ILE A 4 -7.54 -15.35 -14.33
CA ILE A 4 -6.35 -14.71 -14.91
C ILE A 4 -5.10 -15.42 -14.40
N MET A 5 -4.99 -15.59 -13.09
CA MET A 5 -3.82 -16.22 -12.47
C MET A 5 -3.63 -17.69 -12.87
N LYS A 6 -4.73 -18.44 -13.08
CA LYS A 6 -4.67 -19.83 -13.59
C LYS A 6 -4.02 -19.93 -14.98
N LYS A 7 -4.09 -18.86 -15.79
CA LYS A 7 -3.52 -18.83 -17.16
C LYS A 7 -2.06 -18.39 -17.19
N GLU A 8 -1.55 -17.83 -16.08
CA GLU A 8 -0.21 -17.28 -16.03
C GLU A 8 0.88 -18.37 -15.96
N SER A 9 2.07 -18.07 -16.50
CA SER A 9 3.20 -19.01 -16.42
C SER A 9 3.70 -19.17 -14.98
N ARG A 10 4.26 -20.34 -14.64
CA ARG A 10 4.87 -20.57 -13.32
C ARG A 10 5.94 -19.53 -12.98
N LYS A 11 6.80 -19.18 -13.96
CA LYS A 11 7.85 -18.17 -13.79
C LYS A 11 7.25 -16.82 -13.34
N ARG A 12 6.17 -16.40 -13.99
CA ARG A 12 5.50 -15.14 -13.67
C ARG A 12 4.86 -15.15 -12.28
N LEU A 13 4.26 -16.28 -11.90
CA LEU A 13 3.67 -16.47 -10.57
C LEU A 13 4.75 -16.44 -9.47
N TYR A 14 5.87 -17.13 -9.68
CA TYR A 14 6.99 -17.13 -8.71
C TYR A 14 7.58 -15.74 -8.56
N THR A 15 7.87 -15.08 -9.68
CA THR A 15 8.42 -13.72 -9.65
C THR A 15 7.46 -12.75 -8.95
N GLY A 16 6.16 -12.78 -9.29
CA GLY A 16 5.15 -11.92 -8.67
C GLY A 16 4.99 -12.18 -7.17
N GLY A 17 5.04 -13.45 -6.74
CA GLY A 17 4.97 -13.83 -5.34
C GLY A 17 6.18 -13.35 -4.52
N ILE A 18 7.38 -13.33 -5.10
CA ILE A 18 8.61 -12.91 -4.43
C ILE A 18 8.74 -11.38 -4.42
N ILE A 19 8.36 -10.70 -5.50
CA ILE A 19 8.43 -9.23 -5.59
C ILE A 19 7.61 -8.56 -4.49
N GLY A 20 6.48 -9.13 -4.07
CA GLY A 20 5.64 -8.57 -3.01
C GLY A 20 6.39 -8.33 -1.70
N PRO A 21 7.00 -9.33 -1.07
CA PRO A 21 7.83 -9.17 0.14
C PRO A 21 9.02 -8.22 -0.05
N VAL A 22 9.71 -8.28 -1.22
CA VAL A 22 10.82 -7.37 -1.52
C VAL A 22 10.34 -5.92 -1.57
N ALA A 23 9.23 -5.67 -2.24
CA ALA A 23 8.62 -4.34 -2.27
C ALA A 23 8.21 -3.88 -0.87
N ALA A 24 7.61 -4.77 -0.07
CA ALA A 24 7.23 -4.46 1.32
C ALA A 24 8.44 -4.05 2.16
N PHE A 25 9.58 -4.71 2.02
CA PHE A 25 10.81 -4.32 2.68
C PHE A 25 11.26 -2.91 2.26
N LEU A 26 11.26 -2.60 0.97
CA LEU A 26 11.61 -1.27 0.46
C LEU A 26 10.64 -0.19 0.96
N TYR A 27 9.35 -0.50 1.04
CA TYR A 27 8.36 0.40 1.65
C TYR A 27 8.65 0.65 3.13
N CYS A 28 9.04 -0.37 3.91
CA CYS A 28 9.43 -0.16 5.32
C CYS A 28 10.61 0.82 5.44
N VAL A 29 11.62 0.70 4.56
CA VAL A 29 12.71 1.68 4.51
C VAL A 29 12.18 3.08 4.20
N GLY A 30 11.30 3.20 3.19
CA GLY A 30 10.67 4.49 2.84
C GLY A 30 9.80 5.06 3.96
N TYR A 31 9.11 4.23 4.73
CA TYR A 31 8.26 4.67 5.85
C TYR A 31 9.04 5.29 7.01
N TYR A 32 10.35 5.08 7.11
CA TYR A 32 11.18 5.81 8.08
C TYR A 32 11.08 7.33 7.92
N HIS A 33 10.76 7.81 6.72
CA HIS A 33 10.40 9.20 6.48
C HIS A 33 9.32 9.71 7.45
N LEU A 34 8.34 8.89 7.85
CA LEU A 34 7.28 9.27 8.79
C LEU A 34 7.80 9.70 10.17
N VAL A 35 8.97 9.17 10.56
CA VAL A 35 9.67 9.58 11.78
C VAL A 35 10.45 10.88 11.55
N LEU A 36 11.15 10.97 10.40
CA LEU A 36 12.04 12.08 10.08
C LEU A 36 11.32 13.43 9.90
N ILE A 37 10.06 13.38 9.46
CA ILE A 37 9.27 14.61 9.25
C ILE A 37 8.60 15.15 10.50
N MET A 38 8.58 14.39 11.61
CA MET A 38 7.94 14.84 12.85
C MET A 38 8.79 15.88 13.56
N ASN A 39 8.14 16.90 14.11
CA ASN A 39 8.79 17.80 15.06
C ASN A 39 9.21 17.02 16.32
N GLU A 40 10.32 17.38 16.94
CA GLU A 40 10.93 16.63 18.05
C GLU A 40 9.95 16.23 19.16
N GLN A 41 9.10 17.16 19.57
CA GLN A 41 8.10 16.93 20.63
C GLN A 41 7.02 15.90 20.26
N TYR A 42 6.84 15.57 18.98
CA TYR A 42 5.83 14.64 18.47
C TYR A 42 6.45 13.35 17.89
N GLN A 43 7.73 13.15 18.03
CA GLN A 43 8.47 12.06 17.37
C GLN A 43 7.95 10.67 17.75
N ALA A 44 7.44 10.49 18.97
CA ALA A 44 6.80 9.24 19.40
C ALA A 44 5.61 8.85 18.50
N TRP A 45 4.81 9.83 18.05
CA TRP A 45 3.72 9.59 17.11
C TRP A 45 4.20 9.18 15.73
N GLY A 46 5.35 9.72 15.29
CA GLY A 46 6.03 9.30 14.07
C GLY A 46 6.41 7.82 14.12
N TRP A 47 6.98 7.37 15.22
CA TRP A 47 7.33 5.95 15.44
C TRP A 47 6.09 5.05 15.44
N ILE A 48 5.00 5.45 16.12
CA ILE A 48 3.74 4.69 16.09
C ILE A 48 3.23 4.56 14.66
N CYS A 49 3.19 5.68 13.92
CA CYS A 49 2.76 5.72 12.53
C CYS A 49 3.64 4.83 11.64
N PHE A 50 4.96 4.87 11.83
CA PHE A 50 5.93 4.02 11.15
C PHE A 50 5.65 2.53 11.38
N PHE A 51 5.54 2.09 12.63
CA PHE A 51 5.32 0.68 12.94
C PHE A 51 3.98 0.17 12.43
N VAL A 52 2.91 0.96 12.54
CA VAL A 52 1.58 0.60 12.00
C VAL A 52 1.64 0.41 10.49
N ASN A 53 2.30 1.33 9.78
CA ASN A 53 2.44 1.22 8.33
C ASN A 53 3.38 0.07 7.92
N CYS A 54 4.48 -0.16 8.65
CA CYS A 54 5.36 -1.29 8.41
C CYS A 54 4.63 -2.63 8.58
N LEU A 55 3.87 -2.80 9.66
CA LEU A 55 3.07 -4.01 9.86
C LEU A 55 2.06 -4.20 8.71
N GLY A 56 1.37 -3.14 8.32
CA GLY A 56 0.43 -3.18 7.21
C GLY A 56 1.07 -3.61 5.90
N ILE A 57 2.23 -3.03 5.53
CA ILE A 57 2.88 -3.35 4.25
C ILE A 57 3.56 -4.72 4.26
N ILE A 58 4.09 -5.19 5.40
CA ILE A 58 4.61 -6.56 5.54
C ILE A 58 3.50 -7.58 5.29
N CYS A 59 2.32 -7.37 5.89
CA CYS A 59 1.15 -8.19 5.61
C CYS A 59 0.69 -8.07 4.15
N GLY A 60 0.86 -6.89 3.53
CA GLY A 60 0.60 -6.66 2.11
C GLY A 60 1.56 -7.44 1.20
N GLY A 61 2.83 -7.50 1.55
CA GLY A 61 3.82 -8.35 0.86
C GLY A 61 3.46 -9.83 0.92
N ALA A 62 3.06 -10.32 2.10
CA ALA A 62 2.56 -11.68 2.28
C ALA A 62 1.29 -11.93 1.45
N TYR A 63 0.35 -10.99 1.39
CA TYR A 63 -0.82 -11.06 0.52
C TYR A 63 -0.46 -11.28 -0.94
N HIS A 64 0.54 -10.56 -1.46
CA HIS A 64 1.02 -10.75 -2.84
C HIS A 64 1.61 -12.15 -3.06
N SER A 65 2.37 -12.68 -2.10
CA SER A 65 2.87 -14.06 -2.17
C SER A 65 1.74 -15.09 -2.20
N HIS A 66 0.73 -14.90 -1.37
CA HIS A 66 -0.43 -15.79 -1.33
C HIS A 66 -1.26 -15.73 -2.61
N CYS A 67 -1.34 -14.58 -3.28
CA CYS A 67 -2.03 -14.46 -4.57
C CYS A 67 -1.44 -15.40 -5.65
N ALA A 68 -0.15 -15.73 -5.57
CA ALA A 68 0.47 -16.69 -6.48
C ALA A 68 -0.18 -18.08 -6.39
N TYR A 69 -0.73 -18.47 -5.24
CA TYR A 69 -1.41 -19.74 -5.04
C TYR A 69 -2.63 -19.91 -5.93
N PHE A 70 -3.33 -18.83 -6.30
CA PHE A 70 -4.43 -18.89 -7.27
C PHE A 70 -4.00 -19.48 -8.62
N GLY A 71 -2.79 -19.18 -9.06
CA GLY A 71 -2.26 -19.73 -10.29
C GLY A 71 -1.59 -21.09 -10.13
N LEU A 72 -0.89 -21.30 -8.99
CA LEU A 72 -0.13 -22.52 -8.75
C LEU A 72 -1.02 -23.70 -8.37
N ILE A 73 -1.96 -23.48 -7.46
CA ILE A 73 -2.82 -24.53 -6.90
C ILE A 73 -4.18 -24.55 -7.60
N GLY A 74 -4.70 -23.40 -8.02
CA GLY A 74 -6.06 -23.26 -8.53
C GLY A 74 -6.38 -24.03 -9.80
N ARG A 75 -5.36 -24.60 -10.49
CA ARG A 75 -5.56 -25.50 -11.65
C ARG A 75 -5.98 -26.91 -11.24
N HIS A 76 -5.66 -27.29 -10.01
CA HIS A 76 -5.79 -28.67 -9.51
C HIS A 76 -6.61 -28.75 -8.22
N ALA A 77 -6.82 -27.63 -7.53
CA ALA A 77 -7.57 -27.61 -6.29
C ALA A 77 -9.08 -27.74 -6.52
N HIS A 78 -9.76 -28.38 -5.58
CA HIS A 78 -11.21 -28.39 -5.50
C HIS A 78 -11.75 -26.98 -5.26
N GLU A 79 -12.96 -26.71 -5.73
CA GLU A 79 -13.61 -25.38 -5.62
C GLU A 79 -13.74 -24.92 -4.15
N GLU A 80 -14.08 -25.85 -3.26
CA GLU A 80 -14.21 -25.56 -1.83
C GLU A 80 -12.90 -25.05 -1.24
N SER A 81 -11.76 -25.72 -1.52
CA SER A 81 -10.44 -25.30 -1.06
C SER A 81 -10.06 -23.92 -1.61
N MET A 82 -10.41 -23.65 -2.86
CA MET A 82 -10.16 -22.33 -3.45
C MET A 82 -11.01 -21.24 -2.80
N ASN A 83 -12.25 -21.53 -2.45
CA ASN A 83 -13.13 -20.61 -1.75
C ASN A 83 -12.60 -20.25 -0.37
N GLU A 84 -12.03 -21.19 0.37
CA GLU A 84 -11.38 -20.89 1.66
C GLU A 84 -10.15 -19.99 1.50
N ILE A 85 -9.32 -20.23 0.49
CA ILE A 85 -8.18 -19.33 0.19
C ILE A 85 -8.67 -17.91 -0.15
N VAL A 86 -9.75 -17.79 -0.93
CA VAL A 86 -10.34 -16.49 -1.29
C VAL A 86 -10.84 -15.75 -0.05
N LYS A 87 -11.53 -16.45 0.87
CA LYS A 87 -12.01 -15.86 2.13
C LYS A 87 -10.84 -15.37 2.98
N TYR A 88 -9.82 -16.20 3.17
CA TYR A 88 -8.62 -15.83 3.92
C TYR A 88 -7.93 -14.59 3.33
N LEU A 89 -7.72 -14.57 2.02
CA LEU A 89 -7.12 -13.41 1.34
C LEU A 89 -8.02 -12.16 1.43
N GLY A 90 -9.33 -12.34 1.47
CA GLY A 90 -10.28 -11.25 1.75
C GLY A 90 -10.02 -10.62 3.12
N VAL A 91 -9.92 -11.43 4.17
CA VAL A 91 -9.60 -10.98 5.53
C VAL A 91 -8.24 -10.29 5.57
N GLN A 92 -7.22 -10.91 4.99
CA GLN A 92 -5.87 -10.33 4.95
C GLN A 92 -5.85 -8.97 4.24
N LYS A 93 -6.56 -8.84 3.12
CA LYS A 93 -6.69 -7.58 2.39
C LYS A 93 -7.31 -6.47 3.25
N TYR A 94 -8.39 -6.76 3.96
CA TYR A 94 -9.03 -5.78 4.86
C TYR A 94 -8.11 -5.40 6.01
N PHE A 95 -7.37 -6.35 6.57
CA PHE A 95 -6.38 -6.07 7.62
C PHE A 95 -5.27 -5.13 7.11
N VAL A 96 -4.72 -5.40 5.94
CA VAL A 96 -3.70 -4.55 5.30
C VAL A 96 -4.22 -3.14 5.07
N PHE A 97 -5.38 -3.00 4.45
CA PHE A 97 -5.96 -1.68 4.17
C PHE A 97 -6.39 -0.94 5.43
N GLY A 98 -6.83 -1.66 6.46
CA GLY A 98 -7.14 -1.07 7.76
C GLY A 98 -5.91 -0.43 8.41
N LEU A 99 -4.81 -1.18 8.52
CA LEU A 99 -3.56 -0.68 9.10
C LEU A 99 -2.97 0.49 8.29
N GLN A 100 -2.87 0.34 6.96
CA GLN A 100 -2.37 1.40 6.08
C GLN A 100 -3.28 2.63 6.13
N GLY A 101 -4.59 2.43 6.15
CA GLY A 101 -5.57 3.51 6.27
C GLY A 101 -5.41 4.29 7.58
N ILE A 102 -5.32 3.60 8.72
CA ILE A 102 -5.11 4.23 10.03
C ILE A 102 -3.79 5.01 10.03
N GLY A 103 -2.69 4.38 9.59
CA GLY A 103 -1.38 5.01 9.62
C GLY A 103 -1.30 6.26 8.73
N PHE A 104 -1.83 6.20 7.51
CA PHE A 104 -1.77 7.35 6.59
C PHE A 104 -2.82 8.43 6.87
N LEU A 105 -3.96 8.08 7.48
CA LEU A 105 -4.90 9.08 7.97
C LEU A 105 -4.33 9.81 9.18
N ALA A 106 -3.64 9.10 10.09
CA ALA A 106 -2.93 9.73 11.21
C ALA A 106 -1.87 10.72 10.69
N LEU A 107 -1.10 10.34 9.66
CA LEU A 107 -0.17 11.25 9.00
C LEU A 107 -0.86 12.51 8.47
N ALA A 108 -1.99 12.39 7.79
CA ALA A 108 -2.75 13.53 7.29
C ALA A 108 -3.16 14.48 8.43
N VAL A 109 -3.63 13.92 9.55
CA VAL A 109 -3.98 14.69 10.77
C VAL A 109 -2.73 15.38 11.33
N PHE A 110 -1.60 14.70 11.43
CA PHE A 110 -0.35 15.30 11.95
C PHE A 110 0.12 16.49 11.09
N ILE A 111 -0.01 16.39 9.76
CA ILE A 111 0.31 17.50 8.85
C ILE A 111 -0.63 18.70 9.10
N VAL A 112 -1.93 18.47 9.20
CA VAL A 112 -2.93 19.53 9.45
C VAL A 112 -2.68 20.21 10.80
N LEU A 113 -2.36 19.46 11.85
CA LEU A 113 -2.07 19.97 13.18
C LEU A 113 -0.72 20.71 13.26
N GLY A 114 0.13 20.62 12.23
CA GLY A 114 1.46 21.23 12.23
C GLY A 114 2.46 20.47 13.12
N TRP A 115 2.24 19.17 13.35
CA TRP A 115 3.14 18.31 14.11
C TRP A 115 4.34 17.82 13.29
N THR A 116 4.33 18.14 12.00
CA THR A 116 5.38 17.78 11.04
C THR A 116 6.03 19.04 10.46
N ILE A 117 7.23 18.88 9.91
CA ILE A 117 7.90 19.92 9.12
C ILE A 117 7.25 20.14 7.74
N MET A 118 6.29 19.27 7.37
CA MET A 118 5.59 19.40 6.09
C MET A 118 4.61 20.57 6.12
N PRO A 119 4.52 21.36 5.02
CA PRO A 119 3.52 22.41 4.92
C PRO A 119 2.11 21.83 4.92
N ARG A 120 1.16 22.54 5.51
CA ARG A 120 -0.21 22.03 5.73
C ARG A 120 -0.91 21.55 4.46
N TRP A 121 -0.67 22.19 3.31
CA TRP A 121 -1.28 21.76 2.04
C TRP A 121 -0.92 20.32 1.63
N MET A 122 0.20 19.79 2.13
CA MET A 122 0.62 18.41 1.86
C MET A 122 -0.38 17.38 2.37
N PHE A 123 -1.29 17.72 3.30
CA PHE A 123 -2.31 16.78 3.76
C PHE A 123 -3.19 16.29 2.61
N CYS A 124 -3.50 17.17 1.63
CA CYS A 124 -4.29 16.83 0.45
C CYS A 124 -3.66 15.71 -0.40
N PHE A 125 -2.34 15.60 -0.34
CA PHE A 125 -1.56 14.60 -1.09
C PHE A 125 -1.14 13.41 -0.24
N SER A 126 -1.51 13.39 1.05
CA SER A 126 -1.21 12.23 1.90
C SER A 126 -1.89 10.97 1.35
N PRO A 127 -1.21 9.80 1.43
CA PRO A 127 -1.79 8.56 0.92
C PRO A 127 -3.15 8.23 1.54
N GLY A 128 -3.37 8.59 2.81
CA GLY A 128 -4.65 8.41 3.49
C GLY A 128 -5.80 9.16 2.83
N ILE A 129 -5.57 10.40 2.40
CA ILE A 129 -6.59 11.22 1.71
C ILE A 129 -6.77 10.76 0.26
N LEU A 130 -5.66 10.58 -0.47
CA LEU A 130 -5.72 10.17 -1.87
C LEU A 130 -6.34 8.77 -2.05
N PHE A 131 -6.30 7.92 -1.02
CA PHE A 131 -6.95 6.60 -1.05
C PHE A 131 -8.47 6.69 -1.30
N PHE A 132 -9.13 7.74 -0.77
CA PHE A 132 -10.56 7.96 -1.00
C PHE A 132 -10.91 8.29 -2.45
N LEU A 133 -9.93 8.65 -3.28
CA LEU A 133 -10.13 8.86 -4.71
C LEU A 133 -10.10 7.56 -5.53
N ALA A 134 -9.77 6.42 -4.92
CA ALA A 134 -9.72 5.12 -5.61
C ALA A 134 -11.01 4.79 -6.40
N PRO A 135 -12.24 5.07 -5.92
CA PRO A 135 -13.45 4.82 -6.71
C PRO A 135 -13.51 5.59 -8.05
N LEU A 136 -12.84 6.74 -8.14
CA LEU A 136 -12.80 7.53 -9.37
C LEU A 136 -12.04 6.82 -10.48
N THR A 137 -11.06 5.98 -10.15
CA THR A 137 -10.31 5.20 -11.14
C THR A 137 -11.19 4.25 -11.93
N ARG A 138 -12.32 3.80 -11.35
CA ARG A 138 -13.30 2.93 -12.02
C ARG A 138 -13.99 3.59 -13.20
N LYS A 139 -14.01 4.94 -13.26
CA LYS A 139 -14.58 5.71 -14.35
C LYS A 139 -13.63 5.84 -15.54
N LEU A 140 -12.38 5.42 -15.40
CA LEU A 140 -11.38 5.46 -16.47
C LEU A 140 -11.65 4.37 -17.52
N PRO A 141 -11.25 4.60 -18.77
CA PRO A 141 -11.26 3.55 -19.80
C PRO A 141 -10.52 2.30 -19.33
N LYS A 142 -10.97 1.11 -19.77
CA LYS A 142 -10.50 -0.20 -19.28
C LYS A 142 -8.97 -0.32 -19.16
N GLY A 143 -8.22 0.14 -20.17
CA GLY A 143 -6.74 0.08 -20.13
C GLY A 143 -6.14 0.95 -19.04
N LEU A 144 -6.61 2.19 -18.89
CA LEU A 144 -6.16 3.11 -17.85
C LEU A 144 -6.63 2.65 -16.46
N ASN A 145 -7.83 2.09 -16.33
CA ASN A 145 -8.30 1.54 -15.07
C ASN A 145 -7.39 0.39 -14.57
N ILE A 146 -6.94 -0.49 -15.45
CA ILE A 146 -6.02 -1.58 -15.10
C ILE A 146 -4.67 -1.00 -14.63
N ALA A 147 -4.11 -0.03 -15.35
CA ALA A 147 -2.80 0.55 -15.05
C ALA A 147 -2.83 1.44 -13.79
N ILE A 148 -3.82 2.32 -13.69
CA ILE A 148 -3.91 3.30 -12.60
C ILE A 148 -4.68 2.71 -11.41
N GLY A 149 -5.87 2.16 -11.63
CA GLY A 149 -6.71 1.62 -10.57
C GLY A 149 -6.11 0.37 -9.92
N GLY A 150 -5.51 -0.53 -10.71
CA GLY A 150 -4.83 -1.71 -10.20
C GLY A 150 -3.57 -1.40 -9.37
N GLY A 151 -2.90 -0.27 -9.66
CA GLY A 151 -1.72 0.21 -8.96
C GLY A 151 -1.97 1.44 -8.09
N TRP A 152 -3.22 1.80 -7.77
CA TRP A 152 -3.58 3.07 -7.15
C TRP A 152 -2.79 3.37 -5.87
N THR A 153 -2.63 2.40 -4.99
CA THR A 153 -1.86 2.54 -3.75
C THR A 153 -0.39 2.88 -3.99
N ASN A 154 0.20 2.35 -5.06
CA ASN A 154 1.58 2.69 -5.45
C ASN A 154 1.65 4.10 -6.03
N TRP A 155 0.69 4.50 -6.88
CA TRP A 155 0.65 5.84 -7.47
C TRP A 155 0.53 6.93 -6.41
N ILE A 156 -0.37 6.78 -5.44
CA ILE A 156 -0.51 7.75 -4.35
C ILE A 156 0.75 7.85 -3.48
N SER A 157 1.43 6.73 -3.26
CA SER A 157 2.71 6.70 -2.56
C SER A 157 3.79 7.45 -3.34
N ILE A 158 3.91 7.19 -4.66
CA ILE A 158 4.86 7.90 -5.54
C ILE A 158 4.61 9.40 -5.49
N ILE A 159 3.35 9.83 -5.65
CA ILE A 159 2.97 11.26 -5.62
C ILE A 159 3.38 11.88 -4.28
N TYR A 160 3.00 11.25 -3.17
CA TYR A 160 3.31 11.77 -1.84
C TYR A 160 4.81 11.87 -1.61
N TYR A 161 5.58 10.81 -1.83
CA TYR A 161 7.02 10.81 -1.56
C TYR A 161 7.79 11.75 -2.50
N ALA A 162 7.40 11.86 -3.76
CA ALA A 162 8.00 12.83 -4.67
C ALA A 162 7.79 14.28 -4.17
N LEU A 163 6.56 14.63 -3.79
CA LEU A 163 6.26 15.94 -3.23
C LEU A 163 6.97 16.18 -1.89
N ALA A 164 7.02 15.17 -1.02
CA ALA A 164 7.71 15.27 0.26
C ALA A 164 9.21 15.52 0.08
N LEU A 165 9.88 14.82 -0.83
CA LEU A 165 11.29 15.04 -1.15
C LEU A 165 11.54 16.44 -1.69
N ILE A 166 10.73 16.91 -2.64
CA ILE A 166 10.83 18.26 -3.20
C ILE A 166 10.65 19.31 -2.07
N THR A 167 9.64 19.11 -1.24
CA THR A 167 9.35 20.01 -0.12
C THR A 167 10.50 20.07 0.87
N MET A 168 11.04 18.92 1.27
CA MET A 168 12.19 18.87 2.18
C MET A 168 13.45 19.53 1.59
N TYR A 169 13.61 19.49 0.27
CA TYR A 169 14.74 20.15 -0.40
C TYR A 169 14.56 21.66 -0.49
N VAL A 170 13.35 22.13 -0.76
CA VAL A 170 13.05 23.57 -0.96
C VAL A 170 12.95 24.33 0.35
N TYR A 171 12.48 23.71 1.43
CA TYR A 171 12.26 24.36 2.73
C TYR A 171 13.39 24.06 3.76
N LYS A 172 14.53 23.54 3.31
CA LYS A 172 15.78 23.52 4.09
C LYS A 172 16.46 24.89 4.02
#